data_d33ce4f413564a713ab8dd71a9baa97c
#
_entry.id   d33ce4f413564a713ab8dd71a9baa97c
#
_cell.length_a   1.000
_cell.length_b   1.000
_cell.length_c   1.000
_cell.angle_alpha   90.00
_cell.angle_beta   90.00
_cell.angle_gamma   90.00
#
_symmetry.space_group_name_H-M   'P 1'
#
loop_
_entity.id
_entity.type
_entity.pdbx_description
1 polymer ?
#
loop_
_entity_poly.entity_id
_entity_poly.type
_entity_poly.pdbx_seq_one_letter_code
_entity_poly.pdbx_strand_id
1 'polypeptide(L)'
;MENAPHILIIDDDREIRDLLSRFLEKQGLRVSAARDARDARRLWPLGRYHLVVLDLMMPGESGLDFARWLRTQSDVPIVILTAMGEETDRIVGLELGADDYLAKPFNPRELLARIRAVLRRASGDGTAAKEPPAKTVRFSGWTLEPSRRRLLNPDGVEVPLTGGEYELLLVLLDRPNRVLTRDMLMDLLRGRQAGPY
;
A
#
# COMPACT_ATOMS: atom_id res chain seq x y z
N MET A 1 -23.58 12.33 -7.34
CA MET A 1 -22.51 12.09 -6.36
C MET A 1 -22.62 10.71 -5.66
N GLU A 2 -23.58 9.86 -6.05
CA GLU A 2 -23.78 8.54 -5.42
C GLU A 2 -22.72 7.48 -5.77
N ASN A 3 -21.86 7.71 -6.74
CA ASN A 3 -20.91 6.71 -7.23
C ASN A 3 -19.44 6.97 -6.83
N ALA A 4 -19.18 7.92 -5.92
CA ALA A 4 -17.81 8.17 -5.46
C ALA A 4 -17.35 7.09 -4.47
N PRO A 5 -16.12 6.52 -4.64
CA PRO A 5 -15.59 5.53 -3.70
C PRO A 5 -15.57 6.09 -2.27
N HIS A 6 -16.01 5.28 -1.32
CA HIS A 6 -16.08 5.66 0.09
C HIS A 6 -14.94 5.03 0.87
N ILE A 7 -14.13 5.85 1.48
CA ILE A 7 -12.94 5.47 2.24
C ILE A 7 -13.22 5.60 3.73
N LEU A 8 -12.90 4.59 4.52
CA LEU A 8 -12.88 4.68 5.98
C LEU A 8 -11.44 4.89 6.45
N ILE A 9 -11.19 6.01 7.13
CA ILE A 9 -9.88 6.32 7.74
C ILE A 9 -9.97 6.02 9.22
N ILE A 10 -9.01 5.25 9.74
CA ILE A 10 -8.91 4.88 11.16
C ILE A 10 -7.50 5.23 11.64
N ASP A 11 -7.39 6.24 12.47
CA ASP A 11 -6.12 6.76 13.00
C ASP A 11 -6.46 7.50 14.31
N ASP A 12 -5.66 7.40 15.36
CA ASP A 12 -5.92 8.07 16.63
C ASP A 12 -5.52 9.56 16.60
N ASP A 13 -4.63 9.95 15.68
CA ASP A 13 -4.23 11.33 15.48
C ASP A 13 -5.34 12.10 14.74
N ARG A 14 -5.91 13.08 15.44
CA ARG A 14 -6.95 13.93 14.89
C ARG A 14 -6.48 14.79 13.72
N GLU A 15 -5.26 15.30 13.78
CA GLU A 15 -4.72 16.19 12.73
C GLU A 15 -4.52 15.42 11.44
N ILE A 16 -4.03 14.17 11.52
CA ILE A 16 -3.89 13.26 10.39
C ILE A 16 -5.27 12.95 9.80
N ARG A 17 -6.25 12.59 10.63
CA ARG A 17 -7.61 12.32 10.15
C ARG A 17 -8.23 13.52 9.44
N ASP A 18 -8.15 14.71 10.03
CA ASP A 18 -8.71 15.93 9.46
C ASP A 18 -8.00 16.33 8.15
N LEU A 19 -6.67 16.20 8.10
CA LEU A 19 -5.86 16.47 6.91
C LEU A 19 -6.24 15.52 5.77
N LEU A 20 -6.25 14.22 6.04
CA LEU A 20 -6.54 13.21 5.04
C LEU A 20 -7.98 13.29 4.55
N SER A 21 -8.94 13.50 5.45
CA SER A 21 -10.35 13.65 5.07
C SER A 21 -10.54 14.79 4.08
N ARG A 22 -10.06 15.99 4.44
CA ARG A 22 -10.17 17.17 3.56
C ARG A 22 -9.43 16.98 2.23
N PHE A 23 -8.27 16.33 2.26
CA PHE A 23 -7.48 16.10 1.05
C PHE A 23 -8.19 15.12 0.12
N LEU A 24 -8.65 13.97 0.62
CA LEU A 24 -9.30 12.93 -0.18
C LEU A 24 -10.67 13.38 -0.70
N GLU A 25 -11.43 14.15 0.08
CA GLU A 25 -12.70 14.75 -0.36
C GLU A 25 -12.51 15.71 -1.53
N LYS A 26 -11.46 16.56 -1.49
CA LYS A 26 -11.08 17.42 -2.61
C LYS A 26 -10.69 16.64 -3.87
N GLN A 27 -10.32 15.39 -3.73
CA GLN A 27 -9.99 14.48 -4.84
C GLN A 27 -11.19 13.66 -5.34
N GLY A 28 -12.40 13.96 -4.87
CA GLY A 28 -13.65 13.34 -5.30
C GLY A 28 -13.97 12.01 -4.62
N LEU A 29 -13.33 11.70 -3.51
CA LEU A 29 -13.62 10.54 -2.69
C LEU A 29 -14.59 10.91 -1.56
N ARG A 30 -15.42 9.97 -1.13
CA ARG A 30 -16.19 10.11 0.12
C ARG A 30 -15.33 9.59 1.27
N VAL A 31 -15.39 10.24 2.41
CA VAL A 31 -14.59 9.86 3.57
C VAL A 31 -15.46 9.74 4.83
N SER A 32 -15.22 8.68 5.59
CA SER A 32 -15.61 8.58 6.99
C SER A 32 -14.34 8.41 7.82
N ALA A 33 -14.30 9.01 9.00
CA ALA A 33 -13.15 8.94 9.87
C ALA A 33 -13.53 8.39 11.25
N ALA A 34 -12.74 7.46 11.75
CA ALA A 34 -12.83 6.86 13.07
C ALA A 34 -11.54 7.13 13.85
N ARG A 35 -11.65 7.39 15.14
CA ARG A 35 -10.51 7.69 16.01
C ARG A 35 -9.84 6.44 16.60
N ASP A 36 -10.53 5.30 16.55
CA ASP A 36 -10.08 4.03 17.10
C ASP A 36 -10.89 2.86 16.51
N ALA A 37 -10.49 1.64 16.81
CA ALA A 37 -11.15 0.43 16.34
C ALA A 37 -12.62 0.33 16.79
N ARG A 38 -12.93 0.78 18.01
CA ARG A 38 -14.31 0.78 18.55
C ARG A 38 -15.21 1.71 17.75
N ASP A 39 -14.73 2.90 17.45
CA ASP A 39 -15.47 3.89 16.65
C ASP A 39 -15.65 3.37 15.20
N ALA A 40 -14.62 2.77 14.63
CA ALA A 40 -14.67 2.14 13.31
C ALA A 40 -15.72 1.00 13.24
N ARG A 41 -15.80 0.15 14.28
CA ARG A 41 -16.85 -0.90 14.37
C ARG A 41 -18.25 -0.33 14.40
N ARG A 42 -18.44 0.84 15.00
CA ARG A 42 -19.75 1.52 15.03
C ARG A 42 -20.11 2.12 13.68
N LEU A 43 -19.12 2.62 12.95
CA LEU A 43 -19.32 3.19 11.62
C LEU A 43 -19.50 2.11 10.55
N TRP A 44 -18.86 0.94 10.72
CA TRP A 44 -18.83 -0.12 9.72
C TRP A 44 -20.22 -0.52 9.18
N PRO A 45 -21.25 -0.80 10.00
CA PRO A 45 -22.58 -1.17 9.51
C PRO A 45 -23.37 -0.01 8.89
N LEU A 46 -22.93 1.24 9.08
CA LEU A 46 -23.63 2.43 8.62
C LEU A 46 -23.27 2.86 7.19
N GLY A 47 -22.25 2.25 6.59
CA GLY A 47 -21.76 2.64 5.28
C GLY A 47 -21.27 1.46 4.44
N ARG A 48 -21.30 1.64 3.13
CA ARG A 48 -20.57 0.76 2.20
C ARG A 48 -19.21 1.38 1.95
N TYR A 49 -18.16 0.76 2.48
CA TYR A 49 -16.79 1.21 2.29
C TYR A 49 -16.14 0.43 1.16
N HIS A 50 -15.36 1.11 0.34
CA HIS A 50 -14.65 0.55 -0.80
C HIS A 50 -13.17 0.31 -0.50
N LEU A 51 -12.66 0.97 0.56
CA LEU A 51 -11.30 0.80 1.05
C LEU A 51 -11.20 1.33 2.48
N VAL A 52 -10.35 0.70 3.28
CA VAL A 52 -10.01 1.14 4.64
C VAL A 52 -8.56 1.58 4.67
N VAL A 53 -8.29 2.76 5.22
CA VAL A 53 -6.96 3.25 5.60
C VAL A 53 -6.85 3.07 7.11
N LEU A 54 -5.88 2.29 7.57
CA LEU A 54 -5.81 1.82 8.95
C LEU A 54 -4.43 2.10 9.55
N ASP A 55 -4.38 2.88 10.62
CA ASP A 55 -3.20 2.95 11.48
C ASP A 55 -3.09 1.70 12.35
N LEU A 56 -1.88 1.14 12.43
CA LEU A 56 -1.61 0.01 13.33
C LEU A 56 -1.41 0.43 14.77
N MET A 57 -0.83 1.61 14.98
CA MET A 57 -0.39 2.08 16.29
C MET A 57 -1.46 2.95 16.96
N MET A 58 -2.58 2.33 17.32
CA MET A 58 -3.66 3.01 18.04
C MET A 58 -3.71 2.62 19.51
N PRO A 59 -4.09 3.52 20.41
CA PRO A 59 -4.29 3.18 21.82
C PRO A 59 -5.50 2.25 22.00
N GLY A 60 -5.34 1.26 22.88
CA GLY A 60 -6.37 0.27 23.18
C GLY A 60 -6.31 -0.95 22.27
N GLU A 61 -7.32 -1.18 21.44
CA GLU A 61 -7.30 -2.26 20.45
C GLU A 61 -6.32 -1.93 19.33
N SER A 62 -5.39 -2.84 19.05
CA SER A 62 -4.41 -2.64 17.97
C SER A 62 -5.07 -2.63 16.60
N GLY A 63 -4.49 -1.87 15.65
CA GLY A 63 -4.97 -1.88 14.27
C GLY A 63 -4.94 -3.29 13.65
N LEU A 64 -4.01 -4.15 14.08
CA LEU A 64 -3.91 -5.54 13.63
C LEU A 64 -5.12 -6.36 14.04
N ASP A 65 -5.58 -6.23 15.30
CA ASP A 65 -6.75 -6.96 15.79
C ASP A 65 -8.02 -6.48 15.08
N PHE A 66 -8.10 -5.18 14.81
CA PHE A 66 -9.18 -4.63 14.00
C PHE A 66 -9.13 -5.17 12.55
N ALA A 67 -7.97 -5.25 11.93
CA ALA A 67 -7.82 -5.81 10.58
C ALA A 67 -8.26 -7.28 10.52
N ARG A 68 -7.86 -8.11 11.49
CA ARG A 68 -8.33 -9.50 11.61
C ARG A 68 -9.84 -9.58 11.70
N TRP A 69 -10.43 -8.78 12.58
CA TRP A 69 -11.88 -8.72 12.69
C TRP A 69 -12.53 -8.28 11.38
N LEU A 70 -12.01 -7.26 10.72
CA LEU A 70 -12.54 -6.76 9.46
C LEU A 70 -12.54 -7.83 8.37
N ARG A 71 -11.50 -8.65 8.30
CA ARG A 71 -11.40 -9.80 7.37
C ARG A 71 -12.46 -10.87 7.64
N THR A 72 -12.98 -10.99 8.86
CA THR A 72 -14.13 -11.87 9.12
C THR A 72 -15.45 -11.29 8.62
N GLN A 73 -15.51 -9.98 8.36
CA GLN A 73 -16.72 -9.28 7.93
C GLN A 73 -16.75 -8.99 6.43
N SER A 74 -15.58 -8.82 5.80
CA SER A 74 -15.50 -8.34 4.42
C SER A 74 -14.11 -8.50 3.82
N ASP A 75 -14.06 -8.65 2.49
CA ASP A 75 -12.84 -8.60 1.68
C ASP A 75 -12.49 -7.16 1.24
N VAL A 76 -13.01 -6.13 1.93
CA VAL A 76 -12.71 -4.73 1.62
C VAL A 76 -11.20 -4.50 1.64
N PRO A 77 -10.63 -3.83 0.63
CA PRO A 77 -9.21 -3.54 0.60
C PRO A 77 -8.75 -2.70 1.79
N ILE A 78 -7.56 -3.02 2.33
CA ILE A 78 -6.94 -2.31 3.46
C ILE A 78 -5.58 -1.77 3.04
N VAL A 79 -5.39 -0.46 3.21
CA VAL A 79 -4.09 0.21 3.16
C VAL A 79 -3.65 0.50 4.58
N ILE A 80 -2.53 -0.06 5.00
CA ILE A 80 -2.00 0.09 6.36
C ILE A 80 -1.09 1.33 6.42
N LEU A 81 -1.28 2.14 7.47
CA LEU A 81 -0.33 3.16 7.89
C LEU A 81 0.48 2.61 9.06
N THR A 82 1.81 2.74 9.00
CA THR A 82 2.71 2.22 10.04
C THR A 82 3.80 3.22 10.38
N ALA A 83 4.25 3.25 11.64
CA ALA A 83 5.44 3.99 12.02
C ALA A 83 6.68 3.35 11.39
N MET A 84 7.62 4.17 10.93
CA MET A 84 8.85 3.71 10.29
C MET A 84 9.73 3.00 11.35
N GLY A 85 9.92 1.69 11.24
CA GLY A 85 10.93 0.99 12.06
C GLY A 85 10.65 -0.44 12.48
N GLU A 86 9.45 -0.96 12.43
CA GLU A 86 9.20 -2.34 12.82
C GLU A 86 9.00 -3.24 11.60
N GLU A 87 10.05 -4.01 11.27
CA GLU A 87 9.99 -5.09 10.28
C GLU A 87 8.82 -6.05 10.56
N THR A 88 8.49 -6.21 11.83
CA THR A 88 7.39 -7.01 12.34
C THR A 88 6.03 -6.52 11.82
N ASP A 89 5.80 -5.21 11.76
CA ASP A 89 4.53 -4.63 11.29
C ASP A 89 4.30 -4.88 9.79
N ARG A 90 5.38 -4.94 9.00
CA ARG A 90 5.32 -5.25 7.56
C ARG A 90 4.99 -6.71 7.30
N ILE A 91 5.60 -7.62 8.07
CA ILE A 91 5.37 -9.07 7.96
C ILE A 91 3.94 -9.38 8.37
N VAL A 92 3.50 -8.85 9.50
CA VAL A 92 2.15 -9.07 10.03
C VAL A 92 1.08 -8.44 9.13
N GLY A 93 1.35 -7.28 8.53
CA GLY A 93 0.44 -6.65 7.56
C GLY A 93 0.24 -7.50 6.31
N LEU A 94 1.29 -8.17 5.83
CA LEU A 94 1.22 -9.08 4.68
C LEU A 94 0.50 -10.40 5.04
N GLU A 95 0.75 -10.95 6.23
CA GLU A 95 0.06 -12.15 6.74
C GLU A 95 -1.44 -11.93 6.94
N LEU A 96 -1.85 -10.70 7.25
CA LEU A 96 -3.27 -10.32 7.39
C LEU A 96 -3.96 -9.98 6.07
N GLY A 97 -3.26 -10.12 4.94
CA GLY A 97 -3.82 -9.84 3.63
C GLY A 97 -4.13 -8.36 3.40
N ALA A 98 -3.30 -7.46 3.92
CA ALA A 98 -3.36 -6.04 3.55
C ALA A 98 -3.00 -5.86 2.08
N ASP A 99 -3.71 -4.97 1.41
CA ASP A 99 -3.55 -4.75 -0.04
C ASP A 99 -2.41 -3.79 -0.37
N ASP A 100 -2.04 -2.94 0.57
CA ASP A 100 -0.88 -2.05 0.50
C ASP A 100 -0.51 -1.51 1.90
N TYR A 101 0.69 -0.93 2.03
CA TYR A 101 1.14 -0.28 3.26
C TYR A 101 1.91 1.01 2.94
N LEU A 102 1.91 1.95 3.89
CA LEU A 102 2.57 3.23 3.77
C LEU A 102 3.19 3.64 5.12
N ALA A 103 4.49 3.91 5.12
CA ALA A 103 5.21 4.32 6.32
C ALA A 103 4.94 5.80 6.66
N LYS A 104 4.74 6.10 7.94
CA LYS A 104 4.73 7.47 8.48
C LYS A 104 6.18 7.96 8.73
N PRO A 105 6.51 9.21 8.40
CA PRO A 105 5.68 10.25 7.77
C PRO A 105 5.52 10.03 6.27
N PHE A 106 4.35 10.33 5.72
CA PHE A 106 4.04 10.14 4.30
C PHE A 106 3.45 11.41 3.66
N ASN A 107 3.51 11.46 2.34
CA ASN A 107 2.84 12.51 1.58
C ASN A 107 1.38 12.08 1.27
N PRO A 108 0.36 12.93 1.54
CA PRO A 108 -1.02 12.61 1.21
C PRO A 108 -1.27 12.25 -0.26
N ARG A 109 -0.46 12.77 -1.19
CA ARG A 109 -0.52 12.42 -2.61
C ARG A 109 -0.08 10.98 -2.87
N GLU A 110 0.89 10.47 -2.10
CA GLU A 110 1.32 9.08 -2.18
C GLU A 110 0.22 8.16 -1.70
N LEU A 111 -0.40 8.46 -0.56
CA LEU A 111 -1.56 7.71 -0.06
C LEU A 111 -2.70 7.67 -1.10
N LEU A 112 -3.01 8.81 -1.73
CA LEU A 112 -4.03 8.87 -2.79
C LEU A 112 -3.68 7.97 -3.98
N ALA A 113 -2.43 7.96 -4.43
CA ALA A 113 -1.98 7.11 -5.52
C ALA A 113 -2.16 5.62 -5.19
N ARG A 114 -1.83 5.22 -3.95
CA ARG A 114 -2.02 3.86 -3.44
C ARG A 114 -3.51 3.49 -3.33
N ILE A 115 -4.33 4.36 -2.75
CA ILE A 115 -5.79 4.17 -2.69
C ILE A 115 -6.36 3.91 -4.08
N ARG A 116 -6.01 4.75 -5.07
CA ARG A 116 -6.50 4.60 -6.45
C ARG A 116 -6.03 3.29 -7.09
N ALA A 117 -4.79 2.89 -6.86
CA ALA A 117 -4.24 1.63 -7.37
C ALA A 117 -4.96 0.41 -6.77
N VAL A 118 -5.24 0.44 -5.47
CA VAL A 118 -5.96 -0.63 -4.76
C VAL A 118 -7.41 -0.70 -5.21
N LEU A 119 -8.12 0.42 -5.28
CA LEU A 119 -9.52 0.46 -5.74
C LEU A 119 -9.67 -0.06 -7.17
N ARG A 120 -8.76 0.28 -8.08
CA ARG A 120 -8.77 -0.21 -9.46
C ARG A 120 -8.62 -1.74 -9.52
N ARG A 121 -7.77 -2.32 -8.66
CA ARG A 121 -7.63 -3.79 -8.56
C ARG A 121 -8.88 -4.46 -8.01
N ALA A 122 -9.53 -3.85 -7.03
CA ALA A 122 -10.70 -4.40 -6.36
C ALA A 122 -11.98 -4.31 -7.21
N SER A 123 -12.14 -3.28 -8.05
CA SER A 123 -13.34 -3.11 -8.88
C SER A 123 -13.44 -4.09 -10.05
N GLY A 124 -12.43 -4.93 -10.28
CA GLY A 124 -12.46 -5.89 -11.40
C GLY A 124 -12.56 -5.22 -12.78
N ASP A 125 -12.55 -3.91 -12.82
CA ASP A 125 -12.61 -3.11 -14.04
C ASP A 125 -11.26 -3.19 -14.77
N GLY A 126 -11.00 -4.39 -15.31
CA GLY A 126 -9.93 -4.64 -16.26
C GLY A 126 -10.11 -3.92 -17.59
N THR A 127 -10.96 -2.89 -17.66
CA THR A 127 -10.95 -1.94 -18.76
C THR A 127 -9.71 -1.08 -18.59
N ALA A 128 -8.67 -1.51 -19.26
CA ALA A 128 -7.46 -0.79 -19.51
C ALA A 128 -7.75 0.66 -19.93
N ALA A 129 -7.89 1.57 -18.94
CA ALA A 129 -7.35 2.89 -19.20
C ALA A 129 -5.85 2.64 -19.36
N LYS A 130 -5.35 2.83 -20.57
CA LYS A 130 -3.95 2.68 -20.94
C LYS A 130 -3.06 3.45 -19.96
N GLU A 131 -2.68 2.78 -18.85
CA GLU A 131 -1.35 3.05 -18.32
C GLU A 131 -0.39 2.73 -19.47
N PRO A 132 0.66 3.53 -19.68
CA PRO A 132 1.74 3.09 -20.54
C PRO A 132 2.09 1.69 -20.04
N PRO A 133 2.26 0.68 -20.89
CA PRO A 133 2.36 -0.71 -20.50
C PRO A 133 3.30 -0.79 -19.32
N ALA A 134 2.79 -1.25 -18.17
CA ALA A 134 3.60 -1.42 -16.98
C ALA A 134 4.84 -2.16 -17.47
N LYS A 135 6.01 -1.52 -17.42
CA LYS A 135 7.22 -2.02 -18.07
C LYS A 135 7.55 -3.35 -17.40
N THR A 136 6.97 -4.42 -17.94
CA THR A 136 7.36 -5.77 -17.56
C THR A 136 8.81 -5.90 -17.97
N VAL A 137 9.69 -6.07 -17.00
CA VAL A 137 11.12 -6.23 -17.25
C VAL A 137 11.39 -7.73 -17.37
N ARG A 138 11.87 -8.14 -18.53
CA ARG A 138 12.28 -9.54 -18.78
C ARG A 138 13.80 -9.62 -18.82
N PHE A 139 14.35 -10.57 -18.08
CA PHE A 139 15.80 -10.82 -18.03
C PHE A 139 16.07 -12.31 -17.76
N SER A 140 16.95 -12.91 -18.54
CA SER A 140 17.37 -14.33 -18.38
C SER A 140 16.21 -15.32 -18.18
N GLY A 141 15.07 -15.10 -18.86
CA GLY A 141 13.87 -15.92 -18.72
C GLY A 141 12.94 -15.53 -17.56
N TRP A 142 13.40 -14.68 -16.64
CA TRP A 142 12.61 -14.13 -15.56
C TRP A 142 11.71 -12.98 -16.03
N THR A 143 10.58 -12.80 -15.36
CA THR A 143 9.64 -11.71 -15.64
C THR A 143 9.36 -10.95 -14.34
N LEU A 144 9.78 -9.68 -14.29
CA LEU A 144 9.43 -8.78 -13.20
C LEU A 144 8.25 -7.90 -13.62
N GLU A 145 7.20 -7.89 -12.82
CA GLU A 145 6.05 -7.00 -12.92
C GLU A 145 6.10 -5.93 -11.82
N PRO A 146 6.74 -4.77 -12.06
CA PRO A 146 6.98 -3.77 -11.01
C PRO A 146 5.70 -3.23 -10.36
N SER A 147 4.65 -3.06 -11.14
CA SER A 147 3.35 -2.58 -10.65
C SER A 147 2.67 -3.52 -9.66
N ARG A 148 3.03 -4.81 -9.70
CA ARG A 148 2.53 -5.86 -8.80
C ARG A 148 3.56 -6.30 -7.77
N ARG A 149 4.79 -5.78 -7.85
CA ARG A 149 5.97 -6.22 -7.08
C ARG A 149 6.19 -7.74 -7.16
N ARG A 150 5.90 -8.33 -8.31
CA ARG A 150 5.90 -9.77 -8.53
C ARG A 150 7.04 -10.17 -9.45
N LEU A 151 7.80 -11.18 -9.05
CA LEU A 151 8.83 -11.83 -9.85
C LEU A 151 8.35 -13.24 -10.23
N LEU A 152 8.38 -13.54 -11.52
CA LEU A 152 8.08 -14.87 -12.06
C LEU A 152 9.38 -15.51 -12.55
N ASN A 153 9.57 -16.78 -12.24
CA ASN A 153 10.66 -17.57 -12.79
C ASN A 153 10.36 -17.97 -14.27
N PRO A 154 11.30 -18.63 -14.97
CA PRO A 154 11.07 -19.08 -16.36
C PRO A 154 9.88 -20.01 -16.55
N ASP A 155 9.47 -20.72 -15.51
CA ASP A 155 8.32 -21.62 -15.52
C ASP A 155 6.99 -20.91 -15.22
N GLY A 156 7.03 -19.57 -15.03
CA GLY A 156 5.85 -18.75 -14.72
C GLY A 156 5.40 -18.83 -13.25
N VAL A 157 6.20 -19.44 -12.37
CA VAL A 157 5.91 -19.55 -10.93
C VAL A 157 6.39 -18.28 -10.22
N GLU A 158 5.55 -17.76 -9.34
CA GLU A 158 5.89 -16.59 -8.52
C GLU A 158 6.95 -16.93 -7.47
N VAL A 159 8.00 -16.09 -7.42
CA VAL A 159 9.07 -16.18 -6.44
C VAL A 159 8.93 -15.00 -5.48
N PRO A 160 8.64 -15.25 -4.20
CA PRO A 160 8.51 -14.19 -3.21
C PRO A 160 9.87 -13.51 -2.98
N LEU A 161 9.86 -12.18 -2.96
CA LEU A 161 11.02 -11.36 -2.61
C LEU A 161 10.73 -10.55 -1.35
N THR A 162 11.69 -10.49 -0.45
CA THR A 162 11.68 -9.50 0.62
C THR A 162 11.77 -8.09 0.06
N GLY A 163 11.35 -7.08 0.83
CA GLY A 163 11.45 -5.68 0.39
C GLY A 163 12.86 -5.27 -0.05
N GLY A 164 13.89 -5.69 0.71
CA GLY A 164 15.29 -5.41 0.39
C GLY A 164 15.77 -6.11 -0.89
N GLU A 165 15.40 -7.36 -1.10
CA GLU A 165 15.73 -8.10 -2.33
C GLU A 165 15.06 -7.48 -3.54
N TYR A 166 13.82 -7.05 -3.42
CA TYR A 166 13.11 -6.37 -4.49
C TYR A 166 13.78 -5.04 -4.87
N GLU A 167 14.13 -4.19 -3.90
CA GLU A 167 14.83 -2.93 -4.15
C GLU A 167 16.21 -3.16 -4.77
N LEU A 168 16.94 -4.16 -4.29
CA LEU A 168 18.22 -4.54 -4.87
C LEU A 168 18.07 -5.00 -6.32
N LEU A 169 17.08 -5.82 -6.61
CA LEU A 169 16.75 -6.26 -7.98
C LEU A 169 16.46 -5.06 -8.90
N LEU A 170 15.68 -4.09 -8.45
CA LEU A 170 15.41 -2.87 -9.21
C LEU A 170 16.68 -2.05 -9.49
N VAL A 171 17.58 -1.92 -8.49
CA VAL A 171 18.85 -1.21 -8.67
C VAL A 171 19.73 -1.89 -9.73
N LEU A 172 19.78 -3.23 -9.74
CA LEU A 172 20.53 -4.00 -10.71
C LEU A 172 19.93 -3.92 -12.12
N LEU A 173 18.62 -3.99 -12.25
CA LEU A 173 17.91 -3.91 -13.52
C LEU A 173 17.97 -2.51 -14.18
N ASP A 174 18.06 -1.45 -13.38
CA ASP A 174 18.27 -0.08 -13.90
C ASP A 174 19.68 0.15 -14.48
N ARG A 175 20.63 -0.74 -14.17
CA ARG A 175 22.04 -0.59 -14.55
C ARG A 175 22.60 -1.88 -15.15
N PRO A 176 22.00 -2.35 -16.27
CA PRO A 176 22.44 -3.59 -16.90
C PRO A 176 23.91 -3.47 -17.34
N ASN A 177 24.64 -4.55 -17.21
CA ASN A 177 26.04 -4.67 -17.62
C ASN A 177 27.02 -3.71 -16.90
N ARG A 178 26.67 -3.21 -15.71
CA ARG A 178 27.58 -2.43 -14.87
C ARG A 178 27.98 -3.22 -13.63
N VAL A 179 29.28 -3.20 -13.35
CA VAL A 179 29.78 -3.70 -12.07
C VAL A 179 29.49 -2.64 -11.00
N LEU A 180 28.73 -3.00 -9.98
CA LEU A 180 28.42 -2.15 -8.85
C LEU A 180 29.18 -2.65 -7.63
N THR A 181 29.93 -1.77 -6.97
CA THR A 181 30.57 -2.09 -5.69
C THR A 181 29.52 -2.11 -4.57
N ARG A 182 29.90 -2.72 -3.42
CA ARG A 182 29.02 -2.76 -2.25
C ARG A 182 28.60 -1.35 -1.81
N ASP A 183 29.55 -0.42 -1.78
CA ASP A 183 29.28 0.96 -1.34
C ASP A 183 28.32 1.66 -2.31
N MET A 184 28.52 1.50 -3.62
CA MET A 184 27.59 2.02 -4.63
C MET A 184 26.19 1.44 -4.48
N LEU A 185 26.06 0.14 -4.20
CA LEU A 185 24.76 -0.50 -3.98
C LEU A 185 24.08 0.08 -2.74
N MET A 186 24.82 0.25 -1.64
CA MET A 186 24.29 0.84 -0.41
C MET A 186 23.83 2.28 -0.60
N ASP A 187 24.58 3.10 -1.33
CA ASP A 187 24.22 4.48 -1.63
C ASP A 187 22.96 4.56 -2.52
N LEU A 188 22.88 3.70 -3.53
CA LEU A 188 21.73 3.63 -4.42
C LEU A 188 20.46 3.13 -3.73
N LEU A 189 20.57 2.18 -2.80
CA LEU A 189 19.46 1.71 -1.99
C LEU A 189 18.97 2.81 -1.02
N ARG A 190 19.89 3.55 -0.38
CA ARG A 190 19.55 4.70 0.46
C ARG A 190 18.92 5.83 -0.34
N GLY A 191 19.44 6.15 -1.53
CA GLY A 191 18.89 7.18 -2.41
C GLY A 191 17.48 6.84 -2.95
N ARG A 192 17.14 5.56 -3.11
CA ARG A 192 15.77 5.13 -3.47
C ARG A 192 14.80 5.18 -2.29
N GLN A 193 15.30 5.02 -1.05
CA GLN A 193 14.51 5.20 0.16
C GLN A 193 14.23 6.69 0.44
N ALA A 194 15.10 7.57 -0.04
CA ALA A 194 14.98 9.03 0.05
C ALA A 194 14.31 9.64 -1.20
N GLY A 195 13.33 9.01 -1.80
CA GLY A 195 12.67 9.36 -3.07
C GLY A 195 12.64 10.87 -3.42
N PRO A 196 12.53 11.25 -4.70
CA PRO A 196 12.57 12.66 -5.08
C PRO A 196 11.42 13.41 -4.41
N TYR A 197 11.76 14.56 -3.87
CA TYR A 197 10.90 15.55 -3.20
C TYR A 197 9.62 15.88 -3.97
#